data_6444132f30726c702ef631b7551734d2
#
_entry.id   6444132f30726c702ef631b7551734d2
#
_cell.length_a   1.000
_cell.length_b   1.000
_cell.length_c   1.000
_cell.angle_alpha   90.00
_cell.angle_beta   90.00
_cell.angle_gamma   90.00
#
_symmetry.space_group_name_H-M   'P 1'
#
loop_
_entity.id
_entity.type
_entity.pdbx_description
1 polymer ?
#
loop_
_entity_poly.entity_id
_entity_poly.type
_entity_poly.pdbx_seq_one_letter_code
_entity_poly.pdbx_strand_id
1 'polypeptide(L)'
;MPFITKNAAQIRTDILRDIKNLLQLSDDKLGPDSDWYVRASSVASVAEGLYQHQGWIVRQIFPDTADSEFLYLHARLRGLSKKAANSASGPATFTGEPGALAAAGLVFKRDSVSWTTTEDITIGPDGKASVNAMSSLSGTTGNTTSVTSATLTTTPDGFDSTVTVGLMTGGTDEETDAELLARLLEIIRRPPAGGNKYDYKRWALEVSGVSAAYVYPLRRGLGTVDVVITSAGGLPSQDVIDRTQAHIDDVRPVTAKNTLVLMPVIRTFDVLVKVSLEGITLAAAKQAIAGTLEDDDSRREPGVAFIRSQAGILISLIPGITDYDIVTPSANIQPVIDATKVEWLRLGNVEVELL
;
A
#
# COMPACT_ATOMS: atom_id res chain seq x y z
N MET A 1 19.28 16.55 -17.83
CA MET A 1 20.70 16.72 -18.26
C MET A 1 21.56 16.15 -17.14
N PRO A 2 22.60 15.38 -17.42
CA PRO A 2 23.52 15.01 -16.36
C PRO A 2 24.20 16.27 -15.82
N PHE A 3 24.17 16.45 -14.51
CA PHE A 3 24.89 17.53 -13.86
C PHE A 3 26.39 17.23 -13.96
N ILE A 4 27.12 18.03 -14.73
CA ILE A 4 28.56 17.80 -14.96
C ILE A 4 29.31 18.31 -13.73
N THR A 5 29.87 17.40 -12.94
CA THR A 5 30.71 17.71 -11.83
C THR A 5 32.16 17.37 -12.15
N LYS A 6 33.10 18.23 -11.76
CA LYS A 6 34.53 17.91 -11.78
C LYS A 6 34.93 17.38 -10.40
N ASN A 7 35.73 16.33 -10.36
CA ASN A 7 36.35 15.87 -9.11
C ASN A 7 37.58 16.70 -8.75
N ALA A 8 38.05 16.57 -7.51
CA ALA A 8 39.19 17.34 -7.01
C ALA A 8 40.46 17.17 -7.86
N ALA A 9 40.70 15.99 -8.41
CA ALA A 9 41.86 15.75 -9.28
C ALA A 9 41.76 16.55 -10.59
N GLN A 10 40.62 16.59 -11.23
CA GLN A 10 40.37 17.37 -12.44
C GLN A 10 40.48 18.87 -12.18
N ILE A 11 39.88 19.34 -11.10
CA ILE A 11 39.91 20.76 -10.71
C ILE A 11 41.36 21.19 -10.40
N ARG A 12 42.10 20.37 -9.64
CA ARG A 12 43.52 20.61 -9.37
C ARG A 12 44.33 20.70 -10.64
N THR A 13 44.13 19.77 -11.57
CA THR A 13 44.83 19.78 -12.87
C THR A 13 44.54 21.07 -13.64
N ASP A 14 43.30 21.53 -13.69
CA ASP A 14 42.92 22.79 -14.32
C ASP A 14 43.62 23.99 -13.66
N ILE A 15 43.59 24.07 -12.32
CA ILE A 15 44.27 25.14 -11.56
C ILE A 15 45.78 25.14 -11.82
N LEU A 16 46.42 23.97 -11.76
CA LEU A 16 47.86 23.88 -12.02
C LEU A 16 48.21 24.28 -13.47
N ARG A 17 47.42 23.89 -14.45
CA ARG A 17 47.57 24.35 -15.84
C ARG A 17 47.48 25.87 -15.95
N ASP A 18 46.52 26.46 -15.28
CA ASP A 18 46.33 27.93 -15.33
C ASP A 18 47.45 28.67 -14.62
N ILE A 19 47.96 28.20 -13.47
CA ILE A 19 49.13 28.69 -12.77
C ILE A 19 50.36 28.60 -13.66
N LYS A 20 50.59 27.43 -14.30
CA LYS A 20 51.67 27.22 -15.25
C LYS A 20 51.70 28.28 -16.36
N ASN A 21 50.52 28.52 -16.98
CA ASN A 21 50.40 29.45 -18.10
C ASN A 21 50.54 30.94 -17.68
N LEU A 22 49.98 31.30 -16.53
CA LEU A 22 50.04 32.68 -16.05
C LEU A 22 51.40 33.10 -15.55
N LEU A 23 52.11 32.18 -14.87
CA LEU A 23 53.41 32.42 -14.26
C LEU A 23 54.59 31.95 -15.11
N GLN A 24 54.31 31.38 -16.31
CA GLN A 24 55.31 30.79 -17.22
C GLN A 24 56.26 29.80 -16.52
N LEU A 25 55.69 28.94 -15.65
CA LEU A 25 56.47 27.96 -14.88
C LEU A 25 56.72 26.69 -15.70
N SER A 26 57.86 26.01 -15.39
CA SER A 26 58.13 24.66 -15.88
C SER A 26 57.41 23.60 -15.04
N ASP A 27 57.22 22.42 -15.59
CA ASP A 27 56.48 21.32 -14.94
C ASP A 27 57.12 20.83 -13.63
N ASP A 28 58.44 20.92 -13.50
CA ASP A 28 59.16 20.55 -12.30
C ASP A 28 58.82 21.45 -11.07
N LYS A 29 58.29 22.68 -11.32
CA LYS A 29 57.84 23.59 -10.26
C LYS A 29 56.43 23.34 -9.78
N LEU A 30 55.69 22.40 -10.40
CA LEU A 30 54.27 22.10 -10.13
C LEU A 30 54.06 20.67 -9.57
N GLY A 31 55.16 20.01 -9.22
CA GLY A 31 55.12 18.66 -8.65
C GLY A 31 54.39 18.58 -7.29
N PRO A 32 54.08 17.34 -6.82
CA PRO A 32 53.32 17.10 -5.59
C PRO A 32 53.87 17.79 -4.34
N ASP A 33 55.18 18.04 -4.31
CA ASP A 33 55.89 18.68 -3.18
C ASP A 33 55.91 20.21 -3.30
N SER A 34 55.34 20.80 -4.35
CA SER A 34 55.34 22.23 -4.54
C SER A 34 54.23 22.94 -3.75
N ASP A 35 54.49 24.16 -3.34
CA ASP A 35 53.47 25.02 -2.70
C ASP A 35 52.23 25.24 -3.60
N TRP A 36 52.45 25.33 -4.92
CA TRP A 36 51.38 25.43 -5.90
C TRP A 36 50.45 24.23 -5.93
N TYR A 37 51.04 23.03 -5.83
CA TYR A 37 50.25 21.78 -5.78
C TYR A 37 49.39 21.68 -4.51
N VAL A 38 49.95 22.02 -3.36
CA VAL A 38 49.24 22.03 -2.07
C VAL A 38 48.07 23.02 -2.12
N ARG A 39 48.32 24.26 -2.60
CA ARG A 39 47.27 25.29 -2.73
C ARG A 39 46.19 24.84 -3.71
N ALA A 40 46.56 24.34 -4.89
CA ALA A 40 45.62 23.86 -5.90
C ALA A 40 44.79 22.71 -5.34
N SER A 41 45.37 21.79 -4.58
CA SER A 41 44.68 20.68 -3.94
C SER A 41 43.66 21.14 -2.89
N SER A 42 44.04 22.12 -2.06
CA SER A 42 43.12 22.67 -1.05
C SER A 42 41.89 23.36 -1.69
N VAL A 43 42.13 24.18 -2.72
CA VAL A 43 41.04 24.85 -3.45
C VAL A 43 40.18 23.82 -4.19
N ALA A 44 40.80 22.81 -4.82
CA ALA A 44 40.10 21.77 -5.56
C ALA A 44 39.18 20.96 -4.64
N SER A 45 39.62 20.63 -3.42
CA SER A 45 38.82 19.92 -2.43
C SER A 45 37.56 20.69 -2.02
N VAL A 46 37.69 22.00 -1.75
CA VAL A 46 36.56 22.86 -1.42
C VAL A 46 35.60 22.98 -2.63
N ALA A 47 36.14 23.15 -3.82
CA ALA A 47 35.33 23.27 -5.04
C ALA A 47 34.58 21.97 -5.35
N GLU A 48 35.19 20.79 -5.16
CA GLU A 48 34.51 19.51 -5.28
C GLU A 48 33.34 19.41 -4.31
N GLY A 49 33.54 19.80 -3.03
CA GLY A 49 32.45 19.85 -2.04
C GLY A 49 31.28 20.74 -2.49
N LEU A 50 31.57 21.90 -3.10
CA LEU A 50 30.54 22.77 -3.66
C LEU A 50 29.80 22.11 -4.84
N TYR A 51 30.48 21.43 -5.74
CA TYR A 51 29.83 20.67 -6.84
C TYR A 51 28.95 19.55 -6.31
N GLN A 52 29.41 18.81 -5.30
CA GLN A 52 28.62 17.75 -4.66
C GLN A 52 27.36 18.33 -4.02
N HIS A 53 27.48 19.45 -3.31
CA HIS A 53 26.33 20.12 -2.71
C HIS A 53 25.34 20.64 -3.77
N GLN A 54 25.84 21.23 -4.87
CA GLN A 54 24.98 21.62 -5.98
C GLN A 54 24.25 20.44 -6.60
N GLY A 55 24.94 19.30 -6.78
CA GLY A 55 24.33 18.06 -7.24
C GLY A 55 23.25 17.54 -6.31
N TRP A 56 23.47 17.67 -4.99
CA TRP A 56 22.45 17.36 -4.00
C TRP A 56 21.24 18.31 -4.10
N ILE A 57 21.46 19.63 -4.22
CA ILE A 57 20.37 20.60 -4.40
C ILE A 57 19.52 20.28 -5.64
N VAL A 58 20.16 19.93 -6.77
CA VAL A 58 19.44 19.59 -8.01
C VAL A 58 18.51 18.38 -7.79
N ARG A 59 18.93 17.38 -7.00
CA ARG A 59 18.07 16.24 -6.65
C ARG A 59 16.84 16.65 -5.85
N GLN A 60 16.94 17.71 -5.03
CA GLN A 60 15.81 18.17 -4.22
C GLN A 60 14.75 18.96 -5.04
N ILE A 61 15.09 19.38 -6.26
CA ILE A 61 14.16 20.13 -7.12
C ILE A 61 13.00 19.27 -7.62
N PHE A 62 13.26 17.98 -7.85
CA PHE A 62 12.27 17.06 -8.38
C PHE A 62 11.78 16.10 -7.29
N PRO A 63 10.46 15.94 -7.13
CA PRO A 63 9.90 15.12 -6.06
C PRO A 63 10.35 13.66 -6.07
N ASP A 64 10.63 13.11 -7.27
CA ASP A 64 11.04 11.71 -7.46
C ASP A 64 12.49 11.41 -7.09
N THR A 65 13.31 12.45 -6.94
CA THR A 65 14.71 12.33 -6.51
C THR A 65 14.99 13.02 -5.18
N ALA A 66 14.00 13.67 -4.60
CA ALA A 66 14.12 14.43 -3.37
C ALA A 66 14.25 13.51 -2.14
N ASP A 67 15.05 13.94 -1.17
CA ASP A 67 15.11 13.32 0.15
C ASP A 67 13.76 13.55 0.88
N SER A 68 13.43 12.74 1.89
CA SER A 68 12.12 12.73 2.57
C SER A 68 11.64 14.13 3.00
N GLU A 69 12.52 14.92 3.60
CA GLU A 69 12.18 16.27 4.08
C GLU A 69 11.71 17.19 2.94
N PHE A 70 12.41 17.13 1.80
CA PHE A 70 12.05 17.93 0.61
C PHE A 70 10.82 17.38 -0.10
N LEU A 71 10.65 16.04 -0.12
CA LEU A 71 9.42 15.40 -0.59
C LEU A 71 8.21 15.93 0.19
N TYR A 72 8.31 16.04 1.51
CA TYR A 72 7.23 16.60 2.35
C TYR A 72 6.95 18.07 2.03
N LEU A 73 7.98 18.88 1.70
CA LEU A 73 7.79 20.24 1.25
C LEU A 73 7.05 20.30 -0.09
N HIS A 74 7.44 19.45 -1.06
CA HIS A 74 6.74 19.35 -2.34
C HIS A 74 5.27 18.91 -2.17
N ALA A 75 5.02 17.94 -1.31
CA ALA A 75 3.68 17.44 -0.99
C ALA A 75 2.81 18.55 -0.38
N ARG A 76 3.35 19.28 0.60
CA ARG A 76 2.66 20.39 1.29
C ARG A 76 2.26 21.51 0.32
N LEU A 77 3.07 21.81 -0.68
CA LEU A 77 2.74 22.82 -1.73
C LEU A 77 1.51 22.42 -2.55
N ARG A 78 1.15 21.13 -2.55
CA ARG A 78 -0.04 20.58 -3.21
C ARG A 78 -1.16 20.20 -2.23
N GLY A 79 -1.07 20.65 -0.97
CA GLY A 79 -2.05 20.35 0.07
C GLY A 79 -2.02 18.91 0.58
N LEU A 80 -0.95 18.16 0.28
CA LEU A 80 -0.78 16.79 0.76
C LEU A 80 0.04 16.76 2.05
N SER A 81 -0.37 15.86 2.94
CA SER A 81 0.41 15.40 4.09
C SER A 81 0.48 13.88 4.08
N LYS A 82 1.46 13.32 4.78
CA LYS A 82 1.57 11.89 5.01
C LYS A 82 0.38 11.39 5.80
N LYS A 83 -0.23 10.28 5.39
CA LYS A 83 -1.37 9.70 6.10
C LYS A 83 -0.90 8.97 7.34
N ALA A 84 -1.58 9.21 8.46
CA ALA A 84 -1.32 8.48 9.69
C ALA A 84 -1.82 7.04 9.60
N ALA A 85 -1.23 6.17 10.41
CA ALA A 85 -1.72 4.81 10.60
C ALA A 85 -3.16 4.83 11.12
N ASN A 86 -3.97 3.87 10.68
CA ASN A 86 -5.36 3.70 11.10
C ASN A 86 -5.54 2.38 11.86
N SER A 87 -6.42 2.37 12.87
CA SER A 87 -6.72 1.17 13.64
C SER A 87 -7.74 0.27 12.94
N ALA A 88 -7.57 -1.04 13.07
CA ALA A 88 -8.56 -2.00 12.60
C ALA A 88 -9.81 -1.95 13.48
N SER A 89 -10.98 -2.15 12.87
CA SER A 89 -12.26 -2.26 13.58
C SER A 89 -13.11 -3.40 13.01
N GLY A 90 -14.02 -3.90 13.84
CA GLY A 90 -14.92 -4.98 13.46
C GLY A 90 -15.70 -5.54 14.65
N PRO A 91 -16.54 -6.57 14.43
CA PRO A 91 -17.40 -7.12 15.45
C PRO A 91 -16.64 -8.03 16.43
N ALA A 92 -16.95 -7.90 17.70
CA ALA A 92 -16.54 -8.82 18.75
C ALA A 92 -17.79 -9.37 19.46
N THR A 93 -17.86 -10.70 19.63
CA THR A 93 -18.98 -11.38 20.26
C THR A 93 -18.57 -11.87 21.63
N PHE A 94 -19.31 -11.45 22.63
CA PHE A 94 -19.16 -11.80 24.04
C PHE A 94 -20.24 -12.82 24.42
N THR A 95 -19.92 -13.70 25.36
CA THR A 95 -20.86 -14.64 25.96
C THR A 95 -20.94 -14.40 27.46
N GLY A 96 -22.08 -14.76 28.06
CA GLY A 96 -22.29 -14.60 29.50
C GLY A 96 -23.73 -14.77 29.93
N GLU A 97 -24.04 -14.37 31.16
CA GLU A 97 -25.39 -14.44 31.76
C GLU A 97 -26.32 -13.40 31.08
N PRO A 98 -27.55 -13.79 30.69
CA PRO A 98 -28.51 -12.86 30.12
C PRO A 98 -28.77 -11.65 31.05
N GLY A 99 -28.65 -10.46 30.49
CA GLY A 99 -28.82 -9.21 31.23
C GLY A 99 -27.56 -8.64 31.89
N ALA A 100 -26.41 -9.32 31.79
CA ALA A 100 -25.12 -8.78 32.23
C ALA A 100 -24.74 -7.55 31.41
N LEU A 101 -24.19 -6.53 32.09
CA LEU A 101 -23.84 -5.23 31.48
C LEU A 101 -22.35 -4.93 31.64
N ALA A 102 -21.76 -4.38 30.61
CA ALA A 102 -20.41 -3.82 30.66
C ALA A 102 -20.35 -2.51 29.88
N ALA A 103 -19.63 -1.53 30.40
CA ALA A 103 -19.41 -0.26 29.72
C ALA A 103 -18.45 -0.43 28.53
N ALA A 104 -18.53 0.49 27.57
CA ALA A 104 -17.54 0.66 26.50
C ALA A 104 -16.12 0.78 27.06
N GLY A 105 -15.13 0.38 26.30
CA GLY A 105 -13.74 0.40 26.74
C GLY A 105 -13.24 -0.94 27.32
N LEU A 106 -14.01 -2.02 27.17
CA LEU A 106 -13.60 -3.35 27.62
C LEU A 106 -12.48 -3.88 26.70
N VAL A 107 -11.34 -4.23 27.33
CA VAL A 107 -10.14 -4.65 26.62
C VAL A 107 -10.03 -6.18 26.61
N PHE A 108 -9.82 -6.73 25.42
CA PHE A 108 -9.52 -8.14 25.22
C PHE A 108 -8.29 -8.30 24.32
N LYS A 109 -7.55 -9.36 24.50
CA LYS A 109 -6.26 -9.57 23.83
C LYS A 109 -6.07 -11.00 23.34
N ARG A 110 -5.27 -11.12 22.28
CA ARG A 110 -4.70 -12.36 21.81
C ARG A 110 -3.23 -12.10 21.47
N ASP A 111 -2.33 -12.83 22.10
CA ASP A 111 -0.89 -12.65 21.97
C ASP A 111 -0.49 -11.18 22.26
N SER A 112 0.13 -10.50 21.29
CA SER A 112 0.54 -9.09 21.38
C SER A 112 -0.53 -8.10 20.90
N VAL A 113 -1.63 -8.57 20.32
CA VAL A 113 -2.69 -7.70 19.78
C VAL A 113 -3.81 -7.56 20.79
N SER A 114 -4.28 -6.32 21.00
CA SER A 114 -5.41 -6.01 21.85
C SER A 114 -6.44 -5.16 21.12
N TRP A 115 -7.69 -5.34 21.49
CA TRP A 115 -8.83 -4.58 20.99
C TRP A 115 -9.65 -4.04 22.16
N THR A 116 -10.36 -2.97 21.90
CA THR A 116 -11.20 -2.29 22.88
C THR A 116 -12.60 -2.10 22.31
N THR A 117 -13.64 -2.40 23.08
CA THR A 117 -15.04 -2.15 22.65
C THR A 117 -15.33 -0.67 22.57
N THR A 118 -16.07 -0.27 21.54
CA THR A 118 -16.45 1.14 21.31
C THR A 118 -17.83 1.49 21.86
N GLU A 119 -18.60 0.46 22.28
CA GLU A 119 -19.99 0.58 22.72
C GLU A 119 -20.20 -0.20 24.01
N ASP A 120 -21.25 0.17 24.75
CA ASP A 120 -21.71 -0.57 25.93
C ASP A 120 -22.25 -1.94 25.50
N ILE A 121 -22.04 -2.95 26.34
CA ILE A 121 -22.43 -4.33 26.07
C ILE A 121 -23.57 -4.72 26.99
N THR A 122 -24.61 -5.29 26.39
CA THR A 122 -25.68 -5.96 27.14
C THR A 122 -25.84 -7.38 26.62
N ILE A 123 -25.63 -8.39 27.45
CA ILE A 123 -25.81 -9.79 27.05
C ILE A 123 -27.31 -10.06 26.84
N GLY A 124 -27.63 -10.51 25.63
CA GLY A 124 -29.02 -10.82 25.24
C GLY A 124 -29.57 -12.07 25.89
N PRO A 125 -30.88 -12.36 25.68
CA PRO A 125 -31.54 -13.57 26.22
C PRO A 125 -30.93 -14.87 25.73
N ASP A 126 -30.20 -14.86 24.60
CA ASP A 126 -29.47 -15.97 24.01
C ASP A 126 -28.07 -16.18 24.61
N GLY A 127 -27.73 -15.41 25.66
CA GLY A 127 -26.42 -15.47 26.30
C GLY A 127 -25.29 -14.85 25.48
N LYS A 128 -25.59 -14.02 24.47
CA LYS A 128 -24.59 -13.42 23.58
C LYS A 128 -24.82 -11.92 23.37
N ALA A 129 -23.73 -11.22 23.07
CA ALA A 129 -23.77 -9.85 22.59
C ALA A 129 -22.68 -9.64 21.53
N SER A 130 -23.01 -8.95 20.45
CA SER A 130 -22.03 -8.57 19.43
C SER A 130 -21.96 -7.05 19.37
N VAL A 131 -20.78 -6.49 19.57
CA VAL A 131 -20.51 -5.04 19.55
C VAL A 131 -19.29 -4.74 18.70
N ASN A 132 -19.16 -3.50 18.25
CA ASN A 132 -17.97 -3.07 17.55
C ASN A 132 -16.79 -2.90 18.52
N ALA A 133 -15.62 -3.31 18.05
CA ALA A 133 -14.36 -3.11 18.74
C ALA A 133 -13.30 -2.56 17.77
N MET A 134 -12.30 -1.91 18.32
CA MET A 134 -11.21 -1.28 17.59
C MET A 134 -9.87 -1.76 18.16
N SER A 135 -8.89 -1.97 17.30
CA SER A 135 -7.53 -2.30 17.71
C SER A 135 -6.94 -1.16 18.56
N SER A 136 -6.31 -1.51 19.67
CA SER A 136 -5.64 -0.55 20.55
C SER A 136 -4.39 0.06 19.91
N LEU A 137 -3.81 -0.64 18.95
CA LEU A 137 -2.68 -0.15 18.14
C LEU A 137 -3.13 0.10 16.72
N SER A 138 -2.72 1.23 16.17
CA SER A 138 -2.89 1.51 14.74
C SER A 138 -1.92 0.65 13.92
N GLY A 139 -2.30 0.34 12.70
CA GLY A 139 -1.51 -0.48 11.79
C GLY A 139 -2.24 -1.74 11.33
N THR A 140 -1.60 -2.46 10.43
CA THR A 140 -2.12 -3.68 9.83
C THR A 140 -2.17 -4.86 10.81
N THR A 141 -1.41 -4.82 11.89
CA THR A 141 -1.33 -5.88 12.91
C THR A 141 -2.65 -6.12 13.64
N GLY A 142 -3.53 -5.10 13.70
CA GLY A 142 -4.86 -5.22 14.29
C GLY A 142 -5.88 -5.95 13.41
N ASN A 143 -5.60 -6.14 12.12
CA ASN A 143 -6.49 -6.83 11.18
C ASN A 143 -6.53 -8.34 11.48
N THR A 144 -7.69 -8.95 11.26
CA THR A 144 -7.84 -10.42 11.32
C THR A 144 -8.36 -10.93 9.98
N THR A 145 -7.80 -12.03 9.50
CA THR A 145 -8.22 -12.69 8.25
C THR A 145 -9.27 -13.76 8.45
N SER A 146 -9.51 -14.16 9.70
CA SER A 146 -10.49 -15.18 10.09
C SER A 146 -11.04 -14.87 11.48
N VAL A 147 -12.19 -15.47 11.79
CA VAL A 147 -12.75 -15.43 13.15
C VAL A 147 -11.77 -16.11 14.11
N THR A 148 -11.47 -15.45 15.22
CA THR A 148 -10.47 -15.92 16.18
C THR A 148 -10.97 -15.74 17.63
N SER A 149 -10.31 -16.39 18.57
CA SER A 149 -10.61 -16.25 20.00
C SER A 149 -9.60 -15.34 20.68
N ALA A 150 -10.09 -14.49 21.60
CA ALA A 150 -9.29 -13.63 22.46
C ALA A 150 -9.75 -13.77 23.91
N THR A 151 -8.98 -13.25 24.84
CA THR A 151 -9.28 -13.30 26.27
C THR A 151 -9.45 -11.90 26.83
N LEU A 152 -10.50 -11.67 27.63
CA LEU A 152 -10.70 -10.44 28.38
C LEU A 152 -9.53 -10.18 29.33
N THR A 153 -9.04 -8.95 29.36
CA THR A 153 -8.02 -8.53 30.33
C THR A 153 -8.60 -8.41 31.73
N THR A 154 -9.84 -7.95 31.84
CA THR A 154 -10.63 -7.91 33.06
C THR A 154 -12.01 -8.42 32.70
N THR A 155 -12.48 -9.47 33.37
CA THR A 155 -13.80 -10.06 33.10
C THR A 155 -14.82 -9.40 34.00
N PRO A 156 -15.83 -8.69 33.44
CA PRO A 156 -16.94 -8.14 34.23
C PRO A 156 -17.83 -9.27 34.80
N ASP A 157 -18.58 -8.96 35.84
CA ASP A 157 -19.53 -9.89 36.46
C ASP A 157 -20.56 -10.37 35.41
N GLY A 158 -20.78 -11.67 35.34
CA GLY A 158 -21.72 -12.29 34.44
C GLY A 158 -21.20 -12.47 32.99
N PHE A 159 -19.94 -12.15 32.70
CA PHE A 159 -19.32 -12.39 31.40
C PHE A 159 -18.38 -13.60 31.41
N ASP A 160 -18.29 -14.30 30.30
CA ASP A 160 -17.23 -15.28 30.08
C ASP A 160 -15.90 -14.55 29.76
N SER A 161 -14.78 -15.18 30.13
CA SER A 161 -13.45 -14.61 29.85
C SER A 161 -13.04 -14.65 28.37
N THR A 162 -13.71 -15.48 27.57
CA THR A 162 -13.39 -15.71 26.15
C THR A 162 -14.28 -14.85 25.26
N VAL A 163 -13.66 -14.17 24.28
CA VAL A 163 -14.32 -13.30 23.30
C VAL A 163 -14.08 -13.88 21.92
N THR A 164 -15.11 -13.99 21.11
CA THR A 164 -14.98 -14.32 19.69
C THR A 164 -14.77 -13.04 18.90
N VAL A 165 -13.58 -12.89 18.33
CA VAL A 165 -13.20 -11.74 17.49
C VAL A 165 -13.56 -12.06 16.04
N GLY A 166 -14.42 -11.26 15.44
CA GLY A 166 -14.77 -11.37 14.03
C GLY A 166 -13.67 -10.84 13.11
N LEU A 167 -14.02 -10.54 11.87
CA LEU A 167 -13.08 -9.93 10.93
C LEU A 167 -12.84 -8.48 11.32
N MET A 168 -11.65 -8.19 11.83
CA MET A 168 -11.17 -6.83 12.08
C MET A 168 -10.48 -6.32 10.81
N THR A 169 -10.94 -5.20 10.29
CA THR A 169 -10.49 -4.64 8.99
C THR A 169 -10.23 -3.15 9.09
N GLY A 170 -9.63 -2.57 8.04
CA GLY A 170 -9.40 -1.13 7.94
C GLY A 170 -8.15 -0.64 8.66
N GLY A 171 -7.40 -1.51 9.34
CA GLY A 171 -6.08 -1.18 9.88
C GLY A 171 -5.08 -0.96 8.76
N THR A 172 -4.40 0.20 8.77
CA THR A 172 -3.36 0.56 7.80
C THR A 172 -2.16 1.15 8.52
N ASP A 173 -0.97 0.82 8.06
CA ASP A 173 0.25 1.43 8.56
C ASP A 173 0.36 2.89 8.12
N GLU A 174 1.27 3.64 8.71
CA GLU A 174 1.58 4.99 8.27
C GLU A 174 2.04 4.97 6.81
N GLU A 175 1.55 5.93 6.02
CA GLU A 175 1.91 6.05 4.61
C GLU A 175 3.43 6.14 4.43
N THR A 176 3.97 5.35 3.53
CA THR A 176 5.39 5.39 3.18
C THR A 176 5.70 6.60 2.30
N ASP A 177 6.97 7.00 2.23
CA ASP A 177 7.42 8.07 1.34
C ASP A 177 7.15 7.74 -0.14
N ALA A 178 7.23 6.45 -0.51
CA ALA A 178 6.93 6.01 -1.87
C ALA A 178 5.44 6.18 -2.23
N GLU A 179 4.54 5.91 -1.28
CA GLU A 179 3.09 6.11 -1.47
C GLU A 179 2.73 7.59 -1.52
N LEU A 180 3.32 8.43 -0.65
CA LEU A 180 3.16 9.87 -0.69
C LEU A 180 3.66 10.45 -2.02
N LEU A 181 4.82 10.00 -2.50
CA LEU A 181 5.36 10.37 -3.81
C LEU A 181 4.41 9.98 -4.94
N ALA A 182 3.86 8.77 -4.90
CA ALA A 182 2.91 8.32 -5.92
C ALA A 182 1.66 9.22 -5.98
N ARG A 183 1.09 9.60 -4.82
CA ARG A 183 -0.03 10.54 -4.74
C ARG A 183 0.34 11.92 -5.25
N LEU A 184 1.52 12.42 -4.90
CA LEU A 184 2.02 13.72 -5.35
C LEU A 184 2.19 13.75 -6.87
N LEU A 185 2.83 12.72 -7.45
CA LEU A 185 3.02 12.61 -8.89
C LEU A 185 1.68 12.46 -9.64
N GLU A 186 0.71 11.79 -9.05
CA GLU A 186 -0.64 11.70 -9.64
C GLU A 186 -1.29 13.09 -9.77
N ILE A 187 -1.20 13.95 -8.74
CA ILE A 187 -1.71 15.33 -8.79
C ILE A 187 -0.95 16.18 -9.81
N ILE A 188 0.37 16.00 -9.91
CA ILE A 188 1.19 16.76 -10.88
C ILE A 188 0.85 16.34 -12.31
N ARG A 189 0.71 15.04 -12.57
CA ARG A 189 0.43 14.48 -13.90
C ARG A 189 -1.03 14.66 -14.32
N ARG A 190 -1.95 14.67 -13.35
CA ARG A 190 -3.40 14.76 -13.56
C ARG A 190 -4.00 15.82 -12.65
N PRO A 191 -3.87 17.10 -13.03
CA PRO A 191 -4.45 18.19 -12.24
C PRO A 191 -5.96 18.03 -12.08
N PRO A 192 -6.55 18.57 -11.01
CA PRO A 192 -7.99 18.58 -10.79
C PRO A 192 -8.76 19.06 -12.02
N ALA A 193 -9.74 18.28 -12.47
CA ALA A 193 -10.55 18.59 -13.65
C ALA A 193 -12.04 18.79 -13.33
N GLY A 194 -12.39 18.88 -12.04
CA GLY A 194 -13.75 19.16 -11.59
C GLY A 194 -14.69 17.97 -11.60
N GLY A 195 -14.20 16.75 -11.37
CA GLY A 195 -15.05 15.56 -11.15
C GLY A 195 -14.94 14.47 -12.22
N ASN A 196 -13.78 14.33 -12.84
CA ASN A 196 -13.49 13.15 -13.65
C ASN A 196 -13.16 11.93 -12.75
N LYS A 197 -12.99 10.74 -13.35
CA LYS A 197 -12.69 9.51 -12.60
C LYS A 197 -11.42 9.60 -11.73
N TYR A 198 -10.44 10.41 -12.13
CA TYR A 198 -9.18 10.59 -11.40
C TYR A 198 -9.37 11.49 -10.17
N ASP A 199 -10.27 12.47 -10.26
CA ASP A 199 -10.65 13.31 -9.13
C ASP A 199 -11.33 12.47 -8.03
N TYR A 200 -12.31 11.64 -8.39
CA TYR A 200 -12.98 10.74 -7.44
C TYR A 200 -12.00 9.73 -6.81
N LYS A 201 -11.07 9.18 -7.60
CA LYS A 201 -10.00 8.32 -7.07
C LYS A 201 -9.14 9.06 -6.06
N ARG A 202 -8.73 10.28 -6.37
CA ARG A 202 -7.91 11.11 -5.50
C ARG A 202 -8.62 11.42 -4.18
N TRP A 203 -9.88 11.92 -4.26
CA TRP A 203 -10.68 12.23 -3.06
C TRP A 203 -10.84 11.03 -2.15
N ALA A 204 -11.10 9.84 -2.69
CA ALA A 204 -11.12 8.63 -1.89
C ALA A 204 -9.76 8.33 -1.23
N LEU A 205 -8.66 8.53 -1.97
CA LEU A 205 -7.30 8.31 -1.47
C LEU A 205 -6.82 9.38 -0.48
N GLU A 206 -7.52 10.50 -0.30
CA GLU A 206 -7.23 11.51 0.73
C GLU A 206 -7.64 11.02 2.13
N VAL A 207 -8.59 10.08 2.20
CA VAL A 207 -9.11 9.57 3.47
C VAL A 207 -8.16 8.54 4.08
N SER A 208 -7.83 8.72 5.36
CA SER A 208 -7.01 7.77 6.12
C SER A 208 -7.72 6.43 6.25
N GLY A 209 -6.99 5.33 6.03
CA GLY A 209 -7.53 3.98 5.98
C GLY A 209 -7.84 3.49 4.56
N VAL A 210 -7.87 4.37 3.55
CA VAL A 210 -7.99 3.97 2.14
C VAL A 210 -6.61 3.80 1.53
N SER A 211 -6.28 2.58 1.09
CA SER A 211 -5.02 2.26 0.40
C SER A 211 -5.15 2.28 -1.12
N ALA A 212 -6.29 1.86 -1.65
CA ALA A 212 -6.58 1.96 -3.09
C ALA A 212 -8.06 2.29 -3.35
N ALA A 213 -8.32 2.92 -4.49
CA ALA A 213 -9.66 3.32 -4.92
C ALA A 213 -9.86 3.09 -6.42
N TYR A 214 -11.02 2.55 -6.78
CA TYR A 214 -11.40 2.15 -8.13
C TYR A 214 -12.73 2.79 -8.48
N VAL A 215 -12.79 3.56 -9.57
CA VAL A 215 -13.95 4.38 -9.92
C VAL A 215 -14.72 3.74 -11.06
N TYR A 216 -16.00 3.54 -10.84
CA TYR A 216 -16.96 2.94 -11.78
C TYR A 216 -18.03 3.97 -12.17
N PRO A 217 -17.78 4.78 -13.23
CA PRO A 217 -18.77 5.73 -13.71
C PRO A 217 -19.99 5.01 -14.28
N LEU A 218 -21.18 5.60 -14.09
CA LEU A 218 -22.44 5.17 -14.69
C LEU A 218 -22.92 3.76 -14.32
N ARG A 219 -22.31 3.09 -13.33
CA ARG A 219 -22.64 1.71 -12.93
C ARG A 219 -24.12 1.55 -12.53
N ARG A 220 -24.70 2.56 -11.86
CA ARG A 220 -26.10 2.60 -11.44
C ARG A 220 -26.98 3.51 -12.34
N GLY A 221 -26.49 3.89 -13.50
CA GLY A 221 -27.18 4.74 -14.47
C GLY A 221 -26.58 6.16 -14.60
N LEU A 222 -27.18 6.96 -15.43
CA LEU A 222 -26.69 8.30 -15.79
C LEU A 222 -26.54 9.22 -14.57
N GLY A 223 -25.41 9.91 -14.47
CA GLY A 223 -25.10 10.85 -13.41
C GLY A 223 -24.62 10.20 -12.10
N THR A 224 -24.39 8.88 -12.10
CA THR A 224 -23.85 8.18 -10.93
C THR A 224 -22.36 7.90 -11.08
N VAL A 225 -21.63 7.96 -9.96
CA VAL A 225 -20.24 7.55 -9.87
C VAL A 225 -20.07 6.70 -8.61
N ASP A 226 -19.61 5.47 -8.78
CA ASP A 226 -19.36 4.58 -7.66
C ASP A 226 -17.86 4.41 -7.46
N VAL A 227 -17.43 4.40 -6.20
CA VAL A 227 -16.03 4.28 -5.82
C VAL A 227 -15.87 3.06 -4.91
N VAL A 228 -15.18 2.06 -5.41
CA VAL A 228 -14.78 0.88 -4.61
C VAL A 228 -13.47 1.18 -3.92
N ILE A 229 -13.40 0.99 -2.61
CA ILE A 229 -12.19 1.24 -1.83
C ILE A 229 -11.68 -0.04 -1.16
N THR A 230 -10.37 -0.09 -0.95
CA THR A 230 -9.68 -1.17 -0.20
C THR A 230 -8.78 -0.58 0.87
N SER A 231 -8.49 -1.36 1.90
CA SER A 231 -7.60 -0.99 3.01
C SER A 231 -6.51 -2.05 3.16
N ALA A 232 -5.23 -1.66 3.08
CA ALA A 232 -4.07 -2.54 3.20
C ALA A 232 -4.17 -3.84 2.36
N GLY A 233 -4.68 -3.72 1.13
CA GLY A 233 -4.88 -4.88 0.23
C GLY A 233 -6.06 -5.81 0.62
N GLY A 234 -6.86 -5.44 1.62
CA GLY A 234 -8.05 -6.14 2.08
C GLY A 234 -9.31 -5.26 2.05
N LEU A 235 -10.33 -5.69 2.78
CA LEU A 235 -11.59 -4.95 2.90
C LEU A 235 -11.44 -3.75 3.84
N PRO A 236 -12.08 -2.60 3.53
CA PRO A 236 -12.17 -1.48 4.46
C PRO A 236 -13.15 -1.80 5.60
N SER A 237 -13.00 -1.13 6.74
CA SER A 237 -14.04 -1.12 7.76
C SER A 237 -15.20 -0.20 7.38
N GLN A 238 -16.35 -0.38 8.01
CA GLN A 238 -17.52 0.47 7.76
C GLN A 238 -17.21 1.95 8.06
N ASP A 239 -16.46 2.24 9.12
CA ASP A 239 -16.03 3.60 9.45
C ASP A 239 -15.21 4.26 8.32
N VAL A 240 -14.29 3.51 7.69
CA VAL A 240 -13.52 4.02 6.54
C VAL A 240 -14.44 4.32 5.35
N ILE A 241 -15.43 3.45 5.10
CA ILE A 241 -16.42 3.67 4.03
C ILE A 241 -17.23 4.93 4.30
N ASP A 242 -17.75 5.10 5.52
CA ASP A 242 -18.61 6.22 5.89
C ASP A 242 -17.85 7.55 5.84
N ARG A 243 -16.62 7.59 6.35
CA ARG A 243 -15.74 8.77 6.22
C ARG A 243 -15.41 9.11 4.78
N THR A 244 -15.17 8.09 3.95
CA THR A 244 -14.87 8.31 2.53
C THR A 244 -16.10 8.81 1.79
N GLN A 245 -17.29 8.27 2.10
CA GLN A 245 -18.55 8.75 1.53
C GLN A 245 -18.79 10.21 1.89
N ALA A 246 -18.66 10.56 3.17
CA ALA A 246 -18.85 11.94 3.64
C ALA A 246 -17.87 12.91 2.97
N HIS A 247 -16.60 12.54 2.86
CA HIS A 247 -15.60 13.37 2.18
C HIS A 247 -15.91 13.56 0.70
N ILE A 248 -16.26 12.49 -0.02
CA ILE A 248 -16.61 12.60 -1.45
C ILE A 248 -17.89 13.43 -1.64
N ASP A 249 -18.89 13.30 -0.77
CA ASP A 249 -20.12 14.09 -0.85
C ASP A 249 -19.88 15.59 -0.62
N ASP A 250 -18.88 15.96 0.17
CA ASP A 250 -18.47 17.36 0.37
C ASP A 250 -17.74 17.95 -0.84
N VAL A 251 -16.84 17.18 -1.47
CA VAL A 251 -15.96 17.71 -2.55
C VAL A 251 -16.48 17.47 -3.97
N ARG A 252 -17.44 16.59 -4.17
CA ARG A 252 -17.98 16.25 -5.50
C ARG A 252 -18.70 17.43 -6.15
N PRO A 253 -18.74 17.49 -7.49
CA PRO A 253 -19.54 18.49 -8.20
C PRO A 253 -21.01 18.44 -7.82
N VAL A 254 -21.64 19.58 -7.61
CA VAL A 254 -23.09 19.68 -7.31
C VAL A 254 -23.97 19.11 -8.42
N THR A 255 -23.44 18.98 -9.63
CA THR A 255 -24.12 18.38 -10.79
C THR A 255 -24.10 16.86 -10.80
N ALA A 256 -23.26 16.21 -9.98
CA ALA A 256 -23.25 14.76 -9.84
C ALA A 256 -24.52 14.29 -9.11
N LYS A 257 -25.29 13.42 -9.78
CA LYS A 257 -26.61 12.99 -9.25
C LYS A 257 -26.46 12.20 -7.96
N ASN A 258 -25.56 11.22 -7.94
CA ASN A 258 -25.34 10.35 -6.79
C ASN A 258 -23.94 9.74 -6.85
N THR A 259 -23.32 9.62 -5.69
CA THR A 259 -22.04 8.90 -5.50
C THR A 259 -22.22 7.83 -4.43
N LEU A 260 -21.63 6.67 -4.64
CA LEU A 260 -21.66 5.58 -3.66
C LEU A 260 -20.22 5.07 -3.44
N VAL A 261 -19.81 5.10 -2.18
CA VAL A 261 -18.58 4.42 -1.75
C VAL A 261 -18.95 3.05 -1.22
N LEU A 262 -18.25 2.01 -1.67
CA LEU A 262 -18.53 0.63 -1.27
C LEU A 262 -17.25 -0.20 -1.17
N MET A 263 -17.31 -1.27 -0.40
CA MET A 263 -16.28 -2.31 -0.39
C MET A 263 -16.51 -3.27 -1.57
N PRO A 264 -15.48 -3.92 -2.10
CA PRO A 264 -15.64 -5.00 -3.07
C PRO A 264 -16.21 -6.26 -2.39
N VAL A 265 -16.87 -7.09 -3.16
CA VAL A 265 -17.32 -8.42 -2.72
C VAL A 265 -16.26 -9.45 -3.12
N ILE A 266 -15.59 -10.05 -2.15
CA ILE A 266 -14.58 -11.08 -2.41
C ILE A 266 -15.27 -12.33 -2.96
N ARG A 267 -14.73 -12.82 -4.09
CA ARG A 267 -15.06 -14.10 -4.68
C ARG A 267 -13.78 -14.91 -4.84
N THR A 268 -13.63 -15.96 -4.05
CA THR A 268 -12.47 -16.85 -4.13
C THR A 268 -12.62 -17.85 -5.29
N PHE A 269 -11.49 -18.26 -5.84
CA PHE A 269 -11.42 -19.33 -6.85
C PHE A 269 -10.16 -20.17 -6.62
N ASP A 270 -10.27 -21.46 -6.85
CA ASP A 270 -9.16 -22.41 -6.68
C ASP A 270 -8.47 -22.65 -8.01
N VAL A 271 -7.18 -23.00 -7.94
CA VAL A 271 -6.35 -23.31 -9.11
C VAL A 271 -5.77 -24.71 -8.95
N LEU A 272 -6.03 -25.58 -9.93
CA LEU A 272 -5.39 -26.90 -10.07
C LEU A 272 -4.51 -26.88 -11.32
N VAL A 273 -3.23 -27.14 -11.14
CA VAL A 273 -2.24 -27.19 -12.23
C VAL A 273 -1.59 -28.58 -12.25
N LYS A 274 -1.51 -29.16 -13.42
CA LYS A 274 -0.66 -30.34 -13.67
C LYS A 274 0.64 -29.92 -14.33
N VAL A 275 1.76 -30.49 -13.91
CA VAL A 275 3.09 -30.09 -14.37
C VAL A 275 3.99 -31.28 -14.69
N SER A 276 4.83 -31.10 -15.72
CA SER A 276 6.01 -31.95 -15.97
C SER A 276 7.25 -31.24 -15.44
N LEU A 277 8.07 -31.96 -14.70
CA LEU A 277 9.20 -31.36 -13.97
C LEU A 277 10.54 -31.92 -14.44
N GLU A 278 11.55 -31.08 -14.51
CA GLU A 278 12.95 -31.45 -14.74
C GLU A 278 13.86 -30.66 -13.77
N GLY A 279 14.62 -31.40 -12.95
CA GLY A 279 15.61 -30.81 -12.03
C GLY A 279 15.04 -30.21 -10.74
N ILE A 280 13.71 -30.24 -10.53
CA ILE A 280 13.05 -29.78 -9.27
C ILE A 280 12.07 -30.81 -8.73
N THR A 281 11.79 -30.74 -7.42
CA THR A 281 10.79 -31.61 -6.78
C THR A 281 9.38 -31.02 -6.92
N LEU A 282 8.36 -31.90 -6.84
CA LEU A 282 6.95 -31.45 -6.85
C LEU A 282 6.66 -30.46 -5.72
N ALA A 283 7.24 -30.64 -4.54
CA ALA A 283 7.07 -29.74 -3.41
C ALA A 283 7.63 -28.32 -3.70
N ALA A 284 8.82 -28.25 -4.33
CA ALA A 284 9.42 -26.98 -4.73
C ALA A 284 8.62 -26.31 -5.85
N ALA A 285 8.14 -27.07 -6.85
CA ALA A 285 7.27 -26.59 -7.90
C ALA A 285 5.95 -26.02 -7.34
N LYS A 286 5.32 -26.73 -6.40
CA LYS A 286 4.09 -26.28 -5.72
C LYS A 286 4.30 -24.95 -5.01
N GLN A 287 5.38 -24.81 -4.25
CA GLN A 287 5.69 -23.56 -3.55
C GLN A 287 5.97 -22.40 -4.53
N ALA A 288 6.71 -22.66 -5.60
CA ALA A 288 7.03 -21.63 -6.60
C ALA A 288 5.78 -21.17 -7.37
N ILE A 289 4.92 -22.11 -7.78
CA ILE A 289 3.65 -21.81 -8.47
C ILE A 289 2.73 -21.01 -7.55
N ALA A 290 2.53 -21.48 -6.31
CA ALA A 290 1.68 -20.79 -5.34
C ALA A 290 2.16 -19.35 -5.10
N GLY A 291 3.44 -19.14 -4.81
CA GLY A 291 4.00 -17.80 -4.61
C GLY A 291 3.87 -16.90 -5.84
N THR A 292 4.09 -17.43 -7.05
CA THR A 292 3.95 -16.65 -8.29
C THR A 292 2.49 -16.22 -8.54
N LEU A 293 1.53 -17.13 -8.29
CA LEU A 293 0.11 -16.82 -8.45
C LEU A 293 -0.42 -15.90 -7.34
N GLU A 294 0.09 -16.02 -6.11
CA GLU A 294 -0.20 -15.10 -5.00
C GLU A 294 0.31 -13.69 -5.29
N ASP A 295 1.50 -13.56 -5.86
CA ASP A 295 2.06 -12.28 -6.30
C ASP A 295 1.21 -11.61 -7.39
N ASP A 296 0.73 -12.38 -8.38
CA ASP A 296 -0.20 -11.89 -9.40
C ASP A 296 -1.54 -11.47 -8.78
N ASP A 297 -2.08 -12.33 -7.89
CA ASP A 297 -3.34 -12.07 -7.20
C ASP A 297 -3.29 -10.82 -6.33
N SER A 298 -2.17 -10.57 -5.65
CA SER A 298 -1.97 -9.38 -4.81
C SER A 298 -2.14 -8.06 -5.57
N ARG A 299 -1.84 -8.05 -6.87
CA ARG A 299 -1.94 -6.89 -7.76
C ARG A 299 -3.28 -6.78 -8.48
N ARG A 300 -4.15 -7.81 -8.35
CA ARG A 300 -5.44 -7.83 -9.06
C ARG A 300 -6.40 -6.86 -8.41
N GLU A 301 -6.89 -5.92 -9.22
CA GLU A 301 -7.87 -4.92 -8.82
C GLU A 301 -9.30 -5.49 -8.78
N PRO A 302 -10.20 -4.97 -7.93
CA PRO A 302 -11.63 -5.26 -8.01
C PRO A 302 -12.16 -5.04 -9.43
N GLY A 303 -12.99 -5.98 -9.91
CA GLY A 303 -13.56 -5.93 -11.25
C GLY A 303 -12.63 -6.39 -12.38
N VAL A 304 -11.41 -6.86 -12.07
CA VAL A 304 -10.48 -7.41 -13.06
C VAL A 304 -10.60 -8.93 -13.13
N ALA A 305 -10.70 -9.45 -14.36
CA ALA A 305 -10.83 -10.88 -14.62
C ALA A 305 -9.53 -11.65 -14.29
N PHE A 306 -9.69 -12.92 -13.92
CA PHE A 306 -8.58 -13.87 -13.98
C PHE A 306 -8.44 -14.41 -15.40
N ILE A 307 -7.28 -14.25 -15.99
CA ILE A 307 -6.97 -14.68 -17.36
C ILE A 307 -6.06 -15.91 -17.31
N ARG A 308 -6.61 -17.08 -17.65
CA ARG A 308 -5.93 -18.38 -17.60
C ARG A 308 -4.59 -18.38 -18.38
N SER A 309 -4.53 -17.76 -19.55
CA SER A 309 -3.32 -17.69 -20.35
C SER A 309 -2.21 -16.84 -19.71
N GLN A 310 -2.56 -15.78 -18.97
CA GLN A 310 -1.58 -14.97 -18.23
C GLN A 310 -1.00 -15.79 -17.07
N ALA A 311 -1.83 -16.48 -16.29
CA ALA A 311 -1.37 -17.41 -15.28
C ALA A 311 -0.46 -18.50 -15.87
N GLY A 312 -0.81 -19.04 -17.04
CA GLY A 312 0.01 -20.01 -17.76
C GLY A 312 1.40 -19.48 -18.14
N ILE A 313 1.49 -18.24 -18.61
CA ILE A 313 2.78 -17.60 -18.89
C ILE A 313 3.63 -17.52 -17.61
N LEU A 314 3.04 -17.10 -16.50
CA LEU A 314 3.74 -17.01 -15.22
C LEU A 314 4.27 -18.36 -14.75
N ILE A 315 3.47 -19.42 -14.88
CA ILE A 315 3.87 -20.79 -14.52
C ILE A 315 5.00 -21.29 -15.44
N SER A 316 4.92 -21.03 -16.75
CA SER A 316 5.92 -21.46 -17.72
C SER A 316 7.31 -20.83 -17.54
N LEU A 317 7.38 -19.69 -16.85
CA LEU A 317 8.63 -19.00 -16.54
C LEU A 317 9.35 -19.56 -15.31
N ILE A 318 8.72 -20.47 -14.56
CA ILE A 318 9.34 -21.07 -13.37
C ILE A 318 10.37 -22.11 -13.80
N PRO A 319 11.66 -21.95 -13.40
CA PRO A 319 12.71 -22.90 -13.77
C PRO A 319 12.40 -24.32 -13.28
N GLY A 320 12.55 -25.31 -14.16
CA GLY A 320 12.31 -26.71 -13.87
C GLY A 320 10.88 -27.20 -14.19
N ILE A 321 9.97 -26.32 -14.65
CA ILE A 321 8.70 -26.71 -15.26
C ILE A 321 8.90 -26.81 -16.78
N THR A 322 8.72 -28.01 -17.31
CA THR A 322 8.91 -28.28 -18.76
C THR A 322 7.59 -28.25 -19.52
N ASP A 323 6.49 -28.62 -18.86
CA ASP A 323 5.15 -28.55 -19.42
C ASP A 323 4.13 -28.33 -18.30
N TYR A 324 2.96 -27.75 -18.63
CA TYR A 324 1.90 -27.53 -17.67
C TYR A 324 0.50 -27.56 -18.30
N ASP A 325 -0.50 -27.95 -17.53
CA ASP A 325 -1.93 -27.77 -17.84
C ASP A 325 -2.66 -27.21 -16.64
N ILE A 326 -3.37 -26.09 -16.82
CA ILE A 326 -4.26 -25.52 -15.80
C ILE A 326 -5.61 -26.22 -15.94
N VAL A 327 -5.88 -27.20 -15.09
CA VAL A 327 -7.15 -27.95 -15.10
C VAL A 327 -8.30 -27.10 -14.58
N THR A 328 -8.07 -26.37 -13.47
CA THR A 328 -9.02 -25.47 -12.86
C THR A 328 -8.36 -24.10 -12.66
N PRO A 329 -9.01 -23.01 -13.08
CA PRO A 329 -10.25 -22.94 -13.84
C PRO A 329 -10.05 -23.34 -15.32
N SER A 330 -11.05 -23.99 -15.90
CA SER A 330 -11.02 -24.42 -17.33
C SER A 330 -11.13 -23.26 -18.33
N ALA A 331 -11.57 -22.08 -17.86
CA ALA A 331 -11.72 -20.86 -18.64
C ALA A 331 -11.37 -19.63 -17.80
N ASN A 332 -11.29 -18.46 -18.45
CA ASN A 332 -11.14 -17.19 -17.74
C ASN A 332 -12.33 -16.95 -16.79
N ILE A 333 -12.05 -16.40 -15.61
CA ILE A 333 -13.09 -16.05 -14.64
C ILE A 333 -13.37 -14.56 -14.75
N GLN A 334 -14.63 -14.21 -15.05
CA GLN A 334 -15.09 -12.84 -15.08
C GLN A 334 -15.73 -12.46 -13.74
N PRO A 335 -15.32 -11.34 -13.12
CA PRO A 335 -16.00 -10.81 -11.95
C PRO A 335 -17.34 -10.19 -12.36
N VAL A 336 -18.32 -10.25 -11.48
CA VAL A 336 -19.60 -9.55 -11.67
C VAL A 336 -19.43 -8.09 -11.26
N ILE A 337 -19.80 -7.20 -12.18
CA ILE A 337 -19.89 -5.76 -11.95
C ILE A 337 -21.30 -5.35 -12.36
N ASP A 338 -22.18 -5.15 -11.39
CA ASP A 338 -23.56 -4.77 -11.63
C ASP A 338 -23.98 -3.64 -10.66
N ALA A 339 -25.24 -3.23 -10.70
CA ALA A 339 -25.74 -2.14 -9.85
C ALA A 339 -25.65 -2.44 -8.34
N THR A 340 -25.48 -3.69 -7.93
CA THR A 340 -25.49 -4.12 -6.52
C THR A 340 -24.08 -4.33 -5.95
N LYS A 341 -23.16 -4.86 -6.76
CA LYS A 341 -21.82 -5.25 -6.30
C LYS A 341 -20.74 -5.05 -7.36
N VAL A 342 -19.51 -5.00 -6.88
CA VAL A 342 -18.29 -5.18 -7.67
C VAL A 342 -17.52 -6.34 -7.05
N GLU A 343 -17.39 -7.44 -7.78
CA GLU A 343 -16.64 -8.59 -7.29
C GLU A 343 -15.12 -8.35 -7.38
N TRP A 344 -14.42 -8.89 -6.40
CA TRP A 344 -12.97 -8.93 -6.35
C TRP A 344 -12.54 -10.39 -6.32
N LEU A 345 -11.98 -10.86 -7.43
CA LEU A 345 -11.47 -12.22 -7.52
C LEU A 345 -10.21 -12.34 -6.68
N ARG A 346 -10.20 -13.33 -5.77
CA ARG A 346 -9.05 -13.64 -4.92
C ARG A 346 -8.71 -15.12 -5.01
N LEU A 347 -7.41 -15.39 -5.08
CA LEU A 347 -6.89 -16.75 -5.13
C LEU A 347 -7.28 -17.50 -3.85
N GLY A 348 -7.86 -18.70 -4.02
CA GLY A 348 -8.13 -19.66 -2.96
C GLY A 348 -7.01 -20.68 -2.83
N ASN A 349 -7.36 -21.96 -2.91
CA ASN A 349 -6.38 -23.04 -2.82
C ASN A 349 -5.65 -23.24 -4.16
N VAL A 350 -4.32 -23.48 -4.08
CA VAL A 350 -3.50 -23.85 -5.24
C VAL A 350 -3.03 -25.29 -5.08
N GLU A 351 -3.51 -26.16 -5.95
CA GLU A 351 -3.12 -27.56 -6.01
C GLU A 351 -2.23 -27.81 -7.23
N VAL A 352 -1.17 -28.58 -7.04
CA VAL A 352 -0.24 -28.95 -8.11
C VAL A 352 -0.05 -30.45 -8.09
N GLU A 353 -0.27 -31.07 -9.25
CA GLU A 353 -0.11 -32.50 -9.50
C GLU A 353 0.90 -32.73 -10.64
N LEU A 354 1.39 -33.95 -10.80
CA LEU A 354 2.16 -34.35 -11.97
C LEU A 354 1.23 -34.61 -13.16
N LEU A 355 1.69 -34.27 -14.36
CA LEU A 355 1.03 -34.60 -15.63
C LEU A 355 1.05 -36.07 -15.90
#